data_0578f1f9b85b77ebe0c019f1691bf99d
#
_entry.id   0578f1f9b85b77ebe0c019f1691bf99d
#
_cell.length_a   1.000
_cell.length_b   1.000
_cell.length_c   1.000
_cell.angle_alpha   90.00
_cell.angle_beta   90.00
_cell.angle_gamma   90.00
#
_symmetry.space_group_name_H-M   'P 1'
#
loop_
_entity.id
_entity.type
_entity.pdbx_description
1 polymer ?
#
loop_
_entity_poly.entity_id
_entity_poly.type
_entity_poly.pdbx_seq_one_letter_code
_entity_poly.pdbx_strand_id
1 'polypeptide(L)'
;MSSVTEAWKAWQEGLANKDSSKLGEFFTDDFQFVSASGTRNKQETLDWTAAGGNPTSIDDLEVLYENDEVAVIYHIANRPNLVMALYTKRGDKFSHCRTVRQEN
;
A
#
# COMPACT_ATOMS: atom_id res chain seq x y z
N MET A 1 2.55 13.06 11.98
CA MET A 1 3.19 12.16 11.00
C MET A 1 2.36 10.91 10.83
N SER A 2 2.09 10.52 9.60
CA SER A 2 1.25 9.35 9.32
C SER A 2 2.02 8.05 9.55
N SER A 3 1.40 7.08 10.21
CA SER A 3 1.98 5.76 10.37
C SER A 3 1.63 4.87 9.18
N VAL A 4 2.45 3.84 8.96
CA VAL A 4 2.16 2.86 7.91
C VAL A 4 0.86 2.11 8.19
N THR A 5 0.52 1.92 9.46
CA THR A 5 -0.74 1.27 9.84
C THR A 5 -1.95 2.08 9.36
N GLU A 6 -1.91 3.40 9.52
CA GLU A 6 -2.99 4.27 9.05
C GLU A 6 -3.13 4.22 7.54
N ALA A 7 -2.02 4.31 6.81
CA ALA A 7 -2.02 4.24 5.35
C ALA A 7 -2.51 2.87 4.86
N TRP A 8 -2.06 1.79 5.49
CA TRP A 8 -2.47 0.44 5.13
C TRP A 8 -3.97 0.23 5.34
N LYS A 9 -4.51 0.72 6.46
CA LYS A 9 -5.94 0.64 6.73
C LYS A 9 -6.76 1.43 5.74
N ALA A 10 -6.28 2.62 5.36
CA ALA A 10 -6.93 3.42 4.32
C ALA A 10 -6.94 2.67 2.98
N TRP A 11 -5.89 1.93 2.69
CA TRP A 11 -5.81 1.12 1.49
C TRP A 11 -6.79 -0.06 1.55
N GLN A 12 -6.84 -0.75 2.69
CA GLN A 12 -7.77 -1.86 2.89
C GLN A 12 -9.22 -1.40 2.71
N GLU A 13 -9.59 -0.29 3.34
CA GLU A 13 -10.92 0.29 3.21
C GLU A 13 -11.21 0.73 1.78
N GLY A 14 -10.21 1.34 1.12
CA GLY A 14 -10.35 1.79 -0.25
C GLY A 14 -10.62 0.66 -1.23
N LEU A 15 -9.94 -0.46 -1.04
CA LEU A 15 -10.17 -1.65 -1.86
C LEU A 15 -11.58 -2.22 -1.63
N ALA A 16 -11.99 -2.32 -0.38
CA ALA A 16 -13.29 -2.87 -0.02
C ALA A 16 -14.45 -2.00 -0.50
N ASN A 17 -14.29 -0.67 -0.38
CA ASN A 17 -15.34 0.30 -0.70
C ASN A 17 -15.25 0.87 -2.11
N LYS A 18 -14.21 0.49 -2.87
CA LYS A 18 -13.94 1.03 -4.21
C LYS A 18 -13.85 2.55 -4.20
N ASP A 19 -13.09 3.07 -3.24
CA ASP A 19 -12.93 4.50 -3.01
C ASP A 19 -11.50 4.77 -2.54
N SER A 20 -10.71 5.48 -3.34
CA SER A 20 -9.32 5.78 -3.04
C SER A 20 -9.08 7.22 -2.55
N SER A 21 -10.14 7.98 -2.30
CA SER A 21 -10.00 9.39 -1.93
C SER A 21 -9.20 9.60 -0.65
N LYS A 22 -9.44 8.80 0.37
CA LYS A 22 -8.72 8.88 1.64
C LYS A 22 -7.28 8.43 1.48
N LEU A 23 -7.07 7.35 0.73
CA LEU A 23 -5.72 6.80 0.49
C LEU A 23 -4.81 7.82 -0.17
N GLY A 24 -5.34 8.60 -1.11
CA GLY A 24 -4.56 9.61 -1.83
C GLY A 24 -3.90 10.63 -0.93
N GLU A 25 -4.47 10.89 0.24
CA GLU A 25 -3.91 11.86 1.19
C GLU A 25 -2.61 11.36 1.83
N PHE A 26 -2.34 10.06 1.79
CA PHE A 26 -1.13 9.47 2.35
C PHE A 26 0.05 9.46 1.38
N PHE A 27 -0.16 9.80 0.12
CA PHE A 27 0.87 9.68 -0.93
C PHE A 27 1.37 11.05 -1.40
N THR A 28 2.70 11.14 -1.66
CA THR A 28 3.26 12.31 -2.34
C THR A 28 2.79 12.31 -3.79
N ASP A 29 2.90 13.47 -4.45
CA ASP A 29 2.47 13.59 -5.85
C ASP A 29 3.29 12.70 -6.80
N ASP A 30 4.55 12.44 -6.44
CA ASP A 30 5.44 11.58 -7.22
C ASP A 30 5.52 10.15 -6.70
N PHE A 31 4.54 9.74 -5.90
CA PHE A 31 4.48 8.38 -5.35
C PHE A 31 4.61 7.31 -6.44
N GLN A 32 5.35 6.26 -6.11
CA GLN A 32 5.48 5.09 -6.99
C GLN A 32 5.22 3.81 -6.22
N PHE A 33 4.46 2.92 -6.83
CA PHE A 33 4.22 1.56 -6.33
C PHE A 33 4.96 0.59 -7.25
N VAL A 34 5.92 -0.15 -6.70
CA VAL A 34 6.76 -1.08 -7.47
C VAL A 34 6.46 -2.51 -7.04
N SER A 35 6.19 -3.36 -8.01
CA SER A 35 5.95 -4.78 -7.78
C SER A 35 6.60 -5.59 -8.90
N ALA A 36 6.52 -6.91 -8.80
CA ALA A 36 7.04 -7.81 -9.84
C ALA A 36 6.39 -7.56 -11.20
N SER A 37 5.14 -7.07 -11.22
CA SER A 37 4.41 -6.81 -12.46
C SER A 37 4.69 -5.44 -13.06
N GLY A 38 5.47 -4.59 -12.39
CA GLY A 38 5.85 -3.27 -12.91
C GLY A 38 5.67 -2.15 -11.89
N THR A 39 5.71 -0.92 -12.39
CA THR A 39 5.62 0.29 -11.58
C THR A 39 4.35 1.06 -11.92
N ARG A 40 3.65 1.53 -10.88
CA ARG A 40 2.49 2.42 -11.02
C ARG A 40 2.78 3.76 -10.36
N ASN A 41 2.33 4.84 -10.98
CA ASN A 41 2.40 6.15 -10.35
C ASN A 41 1.23 6.33 -9.37
N LYS A 42 1.15 7.50 -8.72
CA LYS A 42 0.09 7.78 -7.74
C LYS A 42 -1.31 7.60 -8.34
N GLN A 43 -1.57 8.20 -9.48
CA GLN A 43 -2.90 8.15 -10.10
C GLN A 43 -3.27 6.71 -10.49
N GLU A 44 -2.35 5.98 -11.07
CA GLU A 44 -2.58 4.58 -11.45
C GLU A 44 -2.87 3.71 -10.23
N THR A 45 -2.15 3.95 -9.12
CA THR A 45 -2.37 3.23 -7.87
C THR A 45 -3.75 3.53 -7.29
N LEU A 46 -4.15 4.79 -7.31
CA LEU A 46 -5.45 5.21 -6.79
C LEU A 46 -6.58 4.67 -7.66
N ASP A 47 -6.42 4.69 -8.97
CA ASP A 47 -7.43 4.16 -9.91
C ASP A 47 -7.61 2.65 -9.72
N TRP A 48 -6.51 1.93 -9.55
CA TRP A 48 -6.55 0.49 -9.30
C TRP A 48 -7.29 0.18 -7.99
N THR A 49 -7.03 0.95 -6.94
CA THR A 49 -7.69 0.79 -5.64
C THR A 49 -9.19 1.11 -5.75
N ALA A 50 -9.54 2.19 -6.44
CA ALA A 50 -10.94 2.58 -6.62
C ALA A 50 -11.72 1.56 -7.46
N ALA A 51 -11.04 0.78 -8.28
CA ALA A 51 -11.66 -0.31 -9.04
C ALA A 51 -11.77 -1.61 -8.20
N GLY A 52 -11.31 -1.60 -6.95
CA GLY A 52 -11.38 -2.77 -6.07
C GLY A 52 -10.18 -3.69 -6.19
N GLY A 53 -9.11 -3.26 -6.87
CA GLY A 53 -7.87 -4.04 -6.98
C GLY A 53 -7.98 -5.31 -7.83
N ASN A 54 -9.03 -5.45 -8.62
CA ASN A 54 -9.22 -6.45 -9.68
C ASN A 54 -9.45 -7.91 -9.21
N PRO A 55 -10.40 -8.25 -8.36
CA PRO A 55 -10.58 -7.74 -7.01
C PRO A 55 -9.42 -8.17 -6.12
N THR A 56 -9.10 -7.34 -5.14
CA THR A 56 -8.05 -7.65 -4.15
C THR A 56 -8.54 -7.31 -2.76
N SER A 57 -8.27 -8.19 -1.81
CA SER A 57 -8.47 -7.92 -0.38
C SER A 57 -7.15 -8.08 0.35
N ILE A 58 -6.90 -7.24 1.36
CA ILE A 58 -5.70 -7.31 2.18
C ILE A 58 -6.08 -7.45 3.64
N ASP A 59 -5.34 -8.30 4.38
CA ASP A 59 -5.65 -8.67 5.77
C ASP A 59 -4.38 -8.92 6.56
N ASP A 60 -4.54 -8.99 7.88
CA ASP A 60 -3.52 -9.47 8.81
C ASP A 60 -2.20 -8.71 8.72
N LEU A 61 -2.28 -7.40 8.92
CA LEU A 61 -1.09 -6.53 8.92
C LEU A 61 -0.17 -6.84 10.10
N GLU A 62 1.12 -6.96 9.82
CA GLU A 62 2.17 -6.96 10.82
C GLU A 62 3.21 -5.92 10.43
N VAL A 63 3.50 -4.98 11.34
CA VAL A 63 4.54 -3.98 11.13
C VAL A 63 5.84 -4.55 11.67
N LEU A 64 6.78 -4.83 10.77
CA LEU A 64 8.07 -5.42 11.15
C LEU A 64 9.06 -4.36 11.62
N TYR A 65 8.97 -3.16 11.05
CA TYR A 65 9.84 -2.05 11.40
C TYR A 65 9.22 -0.75 10.91
N GLU A 66 9.36 0.32 11.69
CA GLU A 66 8.92 1.65 11.25
C GLU A 66 9.72 2.74 11.96
N ASN A 67 10.20 3.71 11.18
CA ASN A 67 10.80 4.94 11.70
C ASN A 67 10.32 6.11 10.83
N ASP A 68 10.98 7.27 10.94
CA ASP A 68 10.58 8.47 10.22
C ASP A 68 10.86 8.40 8.71
N GLU A 69 11.69 7.47 8.28
CA GLU A 69 12.14 7.37 6.89
C GLU A 69 11.57 6.18 6.15
N VAL A 70 11.39 5.05 6.84
CA VAL A 70 10.94 3.81 6.19
C VAL A 70 9.97 3.05 7.08
N ALA A 71 9.20 2.16 6.45
CA ALA A 71 8.40 1.17 7.16
C ALA A 71 8.44 -0.14 6.39
N VAL A 72 8.58 -1.25 7.12
CA VAL A 72 8.54 -2.60 6.54
C VAL A 72 7.35 -3.32 7.15
N ILE A 73 6.49 -3.84 6.30
CA ILE A 73 5.28 -4.55 6.73
C ILE A 73 5.16 -5.90 6.05
N TYR A 74 4.27 -6.69 6.60
CA TYR A 74 3.91 -8.00 6.10
C TYR A 74 2.39 -8.12 6.23
N HIS A 75 1.73 -8.64 5.22
CA HIS A 75 0.29 -8.87 5.28
C HIS A 75 -0.11 -9.97 4.30
N ILE A 76 -1.38 -10.34 4.36
CA ILE A 76 -1.96 -11.30 3.43
C ILE A 76 -2.71 -10.51 2.35
N ALA A 77 -2.57 -10.94 1.09
CA ALA A 77 -3.31 -10.37 -0.03
C ALA A 77 -3.97 -11.51 -0.79
N ASN A 78 -5.32 -11.47 -0.90
CA ASN A 78 -6.09 -12.53 -1.53
C ASN A 78 -5.69 -13.89 -0.98
N ARG A 79 -5.95 -14.07 0.32
CA ARG A 79 -5.56 -15.28 1.07
C ARG A 79 -5.50 -16.53 0.19
N PRO A 80 -4.42 -17.30 0.21
CA PRO A 80 -3.34 -17.30 1.22
C PRO A 80 -2.03 -16.63 0.80
N ASN A 81 -2.05 -15.71 -0.15
CA ASN A 81 -0.81 -15.09 -0.65
C ASN A 81 -0.22 -14.13 0.36
N LEU A 82 1.10 -14.11 0.45
CA LEU A 82 1.83 -13.29 1.42
C LEU A 82 2.52 -12.13 0.71
N VAL A 83 2.48 -10.95 1.33
CA VAL A 83 3.13 -9.75 0.79
C VAL A 83 4.01 -9.13 1.85
N MET A 84 5.26 -8.83 1.49
CA MET A 84 6.16 -8.00 2.28
C MET A 84 6.36 -6.69 1.52
N ALA A 85 6.27 -5.57 2.20
CA ALA A 85 6.36 -4.27 1.55
C ALA A 85 7.30 -3.34 2.30
N LEU A 86 8.10 -2.61 1.53
CA LEU A 86 8.94 -1.52 2.03
C LEU A 86 8.34 -0.20 1.57
N TYR A 87 8.01 0.66 2.54
CA TYR A 87 7.51 2.00 2.28
C TYR A 87 8.59 3.01 2.59
N THR A 88 8.74 4.01 1.73
CA THR A 88 9.64 5.14 1.97
C THR A 88 8.78 6.37 2.27
N LYS A 89 9.16 7.09 3.31
CA LYS A 89 8.44 8.29 3.75
C LYS A 89 9.16 9.54 3.31
N ARG A 90 8.38 10.59 3.04
CA ARG A 90 8.90 11.94 2.82
C ARG A 90 7.96 12.91 3.52
N GLY A 91 8.42 13.50 4.63
CA GLY A 91 7.56 14.31 5.49
C GLY A 91 6.44 13.47 6.07
N ASP A 92 5.21 13.92 5.92
CA ASP A 92 4.03 13.22 6.46
C ASP A 92 3.42 12.22 5.48
N LYS A 93 4.08 11.99 4.34
CA LYS A 93 3.50 11.15 3.29
C LYS A 93 4.45 10.05 2.88
N PHE A 94 3.91 9.09 2.14
CA PHE A 94 4.70 8.01 1.57
C PHE A 94 5.00 8.35 0.11
N SER A 95 6.28 8.22 -0.26
CA SER A 95 6.76 8.54 -1.60
C SER A 95 7.00 7.29 -2.45
N HIS A 96 7.05 6.12 -1.83
CA HIS A 96 7.41 4.89 -2.52
C HIS A 96 6.92 3.68 -1.74
N CYS A 97 6.45 2.67 -2.45
CA CYS A 97 6.14 1.36 -1.88
C CYS A 97 6.67 0.30 -2.82
N ARG A 98 7.46 -0.63 -2.28
CA ARG A 98 7.98 -1.75 -3.05
C ARG A 98 7.53 -3.05 -2.38
N THR A 99 6.93 -3.95 -3.16
CA THR A 99 6.39 -5.19 -2.63
C THR A 99 7.10 -6.41 -3.18
N VAL A 100 7.17 -7.44 -2.34
CA VAL A 100 7.56 -8.79 -2.71
C VAL A 100 6.40 -9.70 -2.34
N ARG A 101 5.94 -10.51 -3.28
CA ARG A 101 4.77 -11.36 -3.08
C ARG A 101 5.16 -12.82 -3.17
N GLN A 102 4.70 -13.60 -2.20
CA GLN A 102 4.82 -15.06 -2.21
C GLN A 102 3.43 -15.63 -2.45
N GLU A 103 3.27 -16.37 -3.54
CA GLU A 103 1.99 -17.00 -3.86
C GLU A 103 2.00 -18.46 -3.38
N ASN A 104 0.94 -18.84 -2.70
CA ASN A 104 0.81 -20.19 -2.14
C ASN A 104 -0.30 -20.94 -2.83
#